data_bc4b4ddbfbd55f616a61709d0675629e
#
_entry.id   bc4b4ddbfbd55f616a61709d0675629e
#
_cell.length_a   1.000
_cell.length_b   1.000
_cell.length_c   1.000
_cell.angle_alpha   90.00
_cell.angle_beta   90.00
_cell.angle_gamma   90.00
#
_symmetry.space_group_name_H-M   'P 1'
#
loop_
_entity.id
_entity.type
_entity.pdbx_description
1 polymer ?
#
loop_
_entity_poly.entity_id
_entity_poly.type
_entity_poly.pdbx_seq_one_letter_code
_entity_poly.pdbx_strand_id
1 'polypeptide(L)'
;MEYVRLKKYDNYKGEPLVLFDEKDSKFDFTLVTADNRVVNTGDLYFTPVKGNDRNSITMRLNTGEGSHLDFMYTLKPDDYMLQFSIKGTGLNGVLSPGTTALDLLWQQKITQQEKGRKFEDRYATVYYKFMADDVEYLSETKNDSKQLSNRLKWVAYKDMYFSSILIAGNEGFESTTIDSKMLPEDGSFLKEYKTTTSVPFDLKGNEATDMRFYFGPNQFSLLNLTYDDVEKADQLDLEKIVPLGWGIFRWVNQYFVIPLFNFLGQFIHSYGLLIFLLTVIVKLILFPLTYKSYMSSAKMRVLRPQVEELNAKYPGQDKAVERQRAIMELYSRAGASPMAGCVPMLLQMPILVALFMFFPSAIELRHQSFLWAHDLSTYDAIVSWNTYIPIITPYFGNHISLFCLLMTVTNIIYTKFNMDQTNTGQQQMPGMKR
;
A
#
# COMPACT_ATOMS: atom_id res chain seq x y z
N MET A 1 -17.94 19.45 6.35
CA MET A 1 -17.11 18.57 7.20
C MET A 1 -15.90 19.41 7.62
N GLU A 2 -15.73 19.62 8.92
CA GLU A 2 -14.74 20.53 9.47
C GLU A 2 -13.44 19.80 9.82
N TYR A 3 -13.58 18.62 10.43
CA TYR A 3 -12.43 17.93 10.98
C TYR A 3 -12.69 16.40 11.12
N VAL A 4 -11.73 15.57 10.68
CA VAL A 4 -11.77 14.10 10.87
C VAL A 4 -10.50 13.63 11.54
N ARG A 5 -10.65 13.09 12.75
CA ARG A 5 -9.57 12.52 13.56
C ARG A 5 -9.84 11.04 13.85
N LEU A 6 -8.81 10.21 13.74
CA LEU A 6 -8.85 8.83 14.17
C LEU A 6 -8.45 8.71 15.64
N LYS A 7 -9.41 8.40 16.52
CA LYS A 7 -9.21 8.38 17.98
C LYS A 7 -8.20 7.33 18.49
N LYS A 8 -8.02 6.23 17.73
CA LYS A 8 -7.15 5.10 18.11
C LYS A 8 -5.71 5.27 17.62
N TYR A 9 -5.41 6.34 16.89
CA TYR A 9 -4.11 6.52 16.22
C TYR A 9 -3.53 7.90 16.48
N ASP A 10 -2.22 7.94 16.66
CA ASP A 10 -1.43 9.15 16.72
C ASP A 10 -0.41 9.16 15.59
N ASN A 11 0.11 10.34 15.22
CA ASN A 11 1.18 10.47 14.24
C ASN A 11 2.56 10.14 14.88
N TYR A 12 3.64 10.20 14.10
CA TYR A 12 5.00 9.89 14.58
C TYR A 12 5.52 10.82 15.68
N LYS A 13 4.84 11.95 15.93
CA LYS A 13 5.16 12.91 17.02
C LYS A 13 4.37 12.62 18.30
N GLY A 14 3.43 11.67 18.27
CA GLY A 14 2.48 11.43 19.35
C GLY A 14 1.32 12.42 19.39
N GLU A 15 1.08 13.15 18.30
CA GLU A 15 -0.06 14.04 18.15
C GLU A 15 -1.24 13.28 17.52
N PRO A 16 -2.50 13.73 17.71
CA PRO A 16 -3.65 13.09 17.12
C PRO A 16 -3.56 12.94 15.60
N LEU A 17 -3.89 11.77 15.08
CA LEU A 17 -3.90 11.51 13.64
C LEU A 17 -5.13 12.14 12.99
N VAL A 18 -4.90 13.13 12.13
CA VAL A 18 -5.92 13.90 11.41
C VAL A 18 -5.88 13.56 9.94
N LEU A 19 -7.02 13.13 9.39
CA LEU A 19 -7.15 12.81 7.97
C LEU A 19 -7.75 13.96 7.17
N PHE A 20 -8.61 14.78 7.77
CA PHE A 20 -9.22 15.94 7.12
C PHE A 20 -9.24 17.13 8.09
N ASP A 21 -8.78 18.29 7.63
CA ASP A 21 -8.89 19.57 8.31
C ASP A 21 -9.31 20.63 7.29
N GLU A 22 -10.38 21.37 7.57
CA GLU A 22 -10.93 22.39 6.67
C GLU A 22 -9.92 23.50 6.29
N LYS A 23 -8.89 23.71 7.11
CA LYS A 23 -7.84 24.70 6.82
C LYS A 23 -7.03 24.34 5.57
N ASP A 24 -6.86 23.06 5.32
CA ASP A 24 -6.01 22.50 4.25
C ASP A 24 -6.77 21.59 3.29
N SER A 25 -8.07 21.42 3.51
CA SER A 25 -8.94 20.53 2.72
C SER A 25 -10.28 21.20 2.41
N LYS A 26 -10.87 20.82 1.29
CA LYS A 26 -12.19 21.27 0.85
C LYS A 26 -13.03 20.09 0.41
N PHE A 27 -14.32 20.14 0.76
CA PHE A 27 -15.33 19.20 0.29
C PHE A 27 -16.62 19.98 0.04
N ASP A 28 -16.83 20.39 -1.22
CA ASP A 28 -17.84 21.33 -1.60
C ASP A 28 -18.68 20.81 -2.77
N PHE A 29 -20.00 21.07 -2.73
CA PHE A 29 -20.87 20.92 -3.87
C PHE A 29 -21.18 22.30 -4.49
N THR A 30 -21.19 22.34 -5.80
CA THR A 30 -21.57 23.54 -6.54
C THR A 30 -23.08 23.49 -6.85
N LEU A 31 -23.80 24.49 -6.43
CA LEU A 31 -25.21 24.67 -6.67
C LEU A 31 -25.40 25.77 -7.72
N VAL A 32 -26.26 25.52 -8.72
CA VAL A 32 -26.69 26.54 -9.69
C VAL A 32 -28.12 26.90 -9.36
N THR A 33 -28.34 28.16 -8.97
CA THR A 33 -29.68 28.68 -8.63
C THR A 33 -30.53 28.92 -9.84
N ALA A 34 -31.83 29.11 -9.66
CA ALA A 34 -32.79 29.38 -10.75
C ALA A 34 -32.49 30.68 -11.51
N ASP A 35 -31.83 31.64 -10.87
CA ASP A 35 -31.35 32.90 -11.48
C ASP A 35 -29.90 32.79 -12.01
N ASN A 36 -29.39 31.56 -12.24
CA ASN A 36 -28.08 31.23 -12.81
C ASN A 36 -26.88 31.72 -11.98
N ARG A 37 -27.03 31.92 -10.68
CA ARG A 37 -25.89 32.14 -9.80
C ARG A 37 -25.27 30.81 -9.41
N VAL A 38 -23.93 30.78 -9.37
CA VAL A 38 -23.16 29.66 -8.90
C VAL A 38 -22.78 29.88 -7.43
N VAL A 39 -23.12 28.93 -6.57
CA VAL A 39 -22.87 28.98 -5.12
C VAL A 39 -22.23 27.69 -4.65
N ASN A 40 -21.17 27.78 -3.87
CA ASN A 40 -20.54 26.60 -3.30
C ASN A 40 -21.09 26.35 -1.89
N THR A 41 -21.32 25.08 -1.56
CA THR A 41 -21.88 24.70 -0.25
C THR A 41 -20.95 25.03 0.92
N GLY A 42 -19.62 25.08 0.70
CA GLY A 42 -18.65 25.48 1.71
C GLY A 42 -18.76 26.95 2.15
N ASP A 43 -19.36 27.80 1.32
CA ASP A 43 -19.60 29.23 1.63
C ASP A 43 -20.94 29.46 2.36
N LEU A 44 -21.72 28.38 2.63
CA LEU A 44 -23.05 28.46 3.18
C LEU A 44 -23.11 27.93 4.62
N TYR A 45 -24.04 28.47 5.40
CA TYR A 45 -24.25 28.06 6.78
C TYR A 45 -25.36 27.00 6.90
N PHE A 46 -24.97 25.84 7.40
CA PHE A 46 -25.88 24.74 7.70
C PHE A 46 -26.25 24.75 9.18
N THR A 47 -27.51 24.48 9.48
CA THR A 47 -27.98 24.33 10.85
C THR A 47 -28.11 22.85 11.23
N PRO A 48 -27.62 22.41 12.39
CA PRO A 48 -27.77 21.04 12.81
C PRO A 48 -29.21 20.71 13.21
N VAL A 49 -29.77 19.67 12.61
CA VAL A 49 -31.05 19.09 12.99
C VAL A 49 -30.77 17.73 13.63
N LYS A 50 -31.18 17.57 14.89
CA LYS A 50 -31.00 16.30 15.59
C LYS A 50 -31.84 15.22 14.94
N GLY A 51 -31.20 14.12 14.54
CA GLY A 51 -31.87 12.89 14.13
C GLY A 51 -32.47 12.14 15.31
N ASN A 52 -33.32 11.16 15.05
CA ASN A 52 -33.89 10.28 16.06
C ASN A 52 -32.86 9.29 16.65
N ASP A 53 -31.71 9.13 15.99
CA ASP A 53 -30.63 8.25 16.40
C ASP A 53 -29.43 9.06 16.93
N ARG A 54 -28.78 8.56 17.98
CA ARG A 54 -27.57 9.16 18.58
C ARG A 54 -26.35 9.16 17.64
N ASN A 55 -26.35 8.29 16.64
CA ASN A 55 -25.26 8.09 15.69
C ASN A 55 -25.47 8.85 14.39
N SER A 56 -26.54 9.65 14.27
CA SER A 56 -26.87 10.42 13.06
C SER A 56 -27.01 11.91 13.36
N ILE A 57 -26.63 12.73 12.38
CA ILE A 57 -26.82 14.17 12.38
C ILE A 57 -27.21 14.61 10.95
N THR A 58 -28.17 15.52 10.88
CA THR A 58 -28.52 16.19 9.63
C THR A 58 -28.11 17.64 9.69
N MET A 59 -27.32 18.07 8.71
CA MET A 59 -26.95 19.47 8.51
C MET A 59 -27.87 20.05 7.44
N ARG A 60 -28.71 20.99 7.82
CA ARG A 60 -29.75 21.57 6.94
C ARG A 60 -29.38 22.96 6.45
N LEU A 61 -29.43 23.15 5.16
CA LEU A 61 -29.41 24.46 4.52
C LEU A 61 -30.84 24.86 4.22
N ASN A 62 -31.37 25.84 4.94
CA ASN A 62 -32.69 26.40 4.66
C ASN A 62 -32.62 27.38 3.46
N THR A 63 -33.46 27.18 2.47
CA THR A 63 -33.49 27.99 1.23
C THR A 63 -34.77 28.81 1.06
N GLY A 64 -35.75 28.60 1.97
CA GLY A 64 -37.06 29.30 1.98
C GLY A 64 -38.07 28.55 2.84
N GLU A 65 -39.32 29.02 2.88
CA GLU A 65 -40.40 28.31 3.57
C GLU A 65 -40.65 26.94 2.91
N GLY A 66 -40.46 25.88 3.69
CA GLY A 66 -40.67 24.50 3.21
C GLY A 66 -39.64 23.97 2.24
N SER A 67 -38.57 24.75 1.95
CA SER A 67 -37.49 24.30 1.06
C SER A 67 -36.15 24.26 1.77
N HIS A 68 -35.43 23.15 1.59
CA HIS A 68 -34.12 22.91 2.22
C HIS A 68 -33.31 21.85 1.49
N LEU A 69 -31.98 21.90 1.70
CA LEU A 69 -31.01 20.86 1.32
C LEU A 69 -30.44 20.27 2.60
N ASP A 70 -30.56 18.95 2.74
CA ASP A 70 -30.09 18.20 3.89
C ASP A 70 -28.85 17.37 3.54
N PHE A 71 -27.82 17.50 4.35
CA PHE A 71 -26.65 16.64 4.39
C PHE A 71 -26.77 15.74 5.63
N MET A 72 -27.03 14.45 5.41
CA MET A 72 -27.29 13.47 6.46
C MET A 72 -26.05 12.62 6.67
N TYR A 73 -25.57 12.54 7.90
CA TYR A 73 -24.40 11.75 8.30
C TYR A 73 -24.82 10.70 9.33
N THR A 74 -24.37 9.45 9.14
CA THR A 74 -24.60 8.36 10.11
C THR A 74 -23.32 7.56 10.26
N LEU A 75 -22.80 7.47 11.49
CA LEU A 75 -21.61 6.71 11.84
C LEU A 75 -21.95 5.65 12.88
N LYS A 76 -21.76 4.37 12.56
CA LYS A 76 -21.92 3.30 13.51
C LYS A 76 -20.79 3.32 14.56
N PRO A 77 -21.06 2.89 15.81
CA PRO A 77 -19.99 2.73 16.80
C PRO A 77 -18.91 1.78 16.31
N ASP A 78 -17.64 2.10 16.61
CA ASP A 78 -16.46 1.32 16.23
C ASP A 78 -16.31 1.02 14.73
N ASP A 79 -16.91 1.82 13.87
CA ASP A 79 -16.81 1.72 12.41
C ASP A 79 -15.99 2.89 11.83
N TYR A 80 -15.30 2.63 10.71
CA TYR A 80 -14.59 3.63 9.93
C TYR A 80 -15.39 4.10 8.70
N MET A 81 -16.57 3.50 8.46
CA MET A 81 -17.45 3.80 7.33
C MET A 81 -18.56 4.77 7.77
N LEU A 82 -18.48 6.01 7.31
CA LEU A 82 -19.48 7.05 7.53
C LEU A 82 -20.45 7.05 6.35
N GLN A 83 -21.75 6.81 6.62
CA GLN A 83 -22.80 7.00 5.64
C GLN A 83 -23.05 8.50 5.45
N PHE A 84 -23.15 8.94 4.22
CA PHE A 84 -23.41 10.33 3.83
C PHE A 84 -24.46 10.36 2.73
N SER A 85 -25.53 11.11 2.96
CA SER A 85 -26.60 11.24 1.97
C SER A 85 -26.99 12.70 1.80
N ILE A 86 -27.34 13.06 0.57
CA ILE A 86 -27.83 14.40 0.21
C ILE A 86 -29.30 14.28 -0.20
N LYS A 87 -30.16 15.12 0.36
CA LYS A 87 -31.57 15.17 -0.01
C LYS A 87 -32.05 16.59 -0.14
N GLY A 88 -32.67 16.93 -1.31
CA GLY A 88 -33.38 18.17 -1.51
C GLY A 88 -34.84 18.04 -1.14
N THR A 89 -35.44 19.08 -0.61
CA THR A 89 -36.89 19.18 -0.39
C THR A 89 -37.34 20.54 -0.84
N GLY A 90 -38.36 20.60 -1.72
CA GLY A 90 -38.94 21.85 -2.19
C GLY A 90 -37.98 22.75 -2.95
N LEU A 91 -36.93 22.21 -3.57
CA LEU A 91 -35.89 22.99 -4.26
C LEU A 91 -36.29 23.40 -5.71
N ASN A 92 -37.44 22.99 -6.20
CA ASN A 92 -37.97 23.46 -7.45
C ASN A 92 -38.19 25.00 -7.39
N GLY A 93 -37.58 25.74 -8.30
CA GLY A 93 -37.59 27.20 -8.27
C GLY A 93 -36.50 27.87 -7.45
N VAL A 94 -35.75 27.08 -6.62
CA VAL A 94 -34.53 27.53 -5.91
C VAL A 94 -33.30 27.20 -6.74
N LEU A 95 -33.20 25.97 -7.19
CA LEU A 95 -32.12 25.51 -8.09
C LEU A 95 -32.61 25.54 -9.55
N SER A 96 -31.66 25.53 -10.48
CA SER A 96 -31.93 25.49 -11.91
C SER A 96 -32.81 24.28 -12.28
N PRO A 97 -33.88 24.45 -13.09
CA PRO A 97 -34.82 23.36 -13.41
C PRO A 97 -34.18 22.13 -14.09
N GLY A 98 -33.02 22.30 -14.70
CA GLY A 98 -32.26 21.22 -15.36
C GLY A 98 -31.25 20.47 -14.45
N THR A 99 -31.24 20.76 -13.14
CA THR A 99 -30.29 20.14 -12.23
C THR A 99 -30.63 18.66 -12.02
N THR A 100 -29.84 17.78 -12.62
CA THR A 100 -29.87 16.31 -12.43
C THR A 100 -28.66 15.77 -11.72
N ALA A 101 -27.65 16.62 -11.52
CA ALA A 101 -26.43 16.28 -10.84
C ALA A 101 -25.83 17.51 -10.14
N LEU A 102 -25.03 17.30 -9.14
CA LEU A 102 -24.22 18.31 -8.44
C LEU A 102 -22.75 18.09 -8.72
N ASP A 103 -22.03 19.15 -9.03
CA ASP A 103 -20.57 19.09 -9.16
C ASP A 103 -19.95 19.10 -7.77
N LEU A 104 -19.14 18.10 -7.50
CA LEU A 104 -18.38 17.93 -6.26
C LEU A 104 -16.91 18.29 -6.48
N LEU A 105 -16.38 19.15 -5.63
CA LEU A 105 -14.97 19.39 -5.44
C LEU A 105 -14.51 18.76 -4.13
N TRP A 106 -13.59 17.80 -4.20
CA TRP A 106 -12.86 17.30 -3.05
C TRP A 106 -11.37 17.58 -3.25
N GLN A 107 -10.78 18.34 -2.34
CA GLN A 107 -9.37 18.70 -2.33
C GLN A 107 -8.80 18.48 -0.94
N GLN A 108 -7.63 17.88 -0.84
CA GLN A 108 -6.99 17.58 0.44
C GLN A 108 -5.48 17.62 0.32
N LYS A 109 -4.82 18.29 1.26
CA LYS A 109 -3.38 18.16 1.44
C LYS A 109 -3.08 17.03 2.43
N ILE A 110 -2.22 16.12 2.04
CA ILE A 110 -1.86 14.96 2.84
C ILE A 110 -0.74 15.36 3.79
N THR A 111 -1.05 15.36 5.07
CA THR A 111 -0.10 15.68 6.16
C THR A 111 0.81 14.49 6.40
N GLN A 112 2.10 14.74 6.62
CA GLN A 112 3.05 13.71 7.02
C GLN A 112 2.64 13.09 8.36
N GLN A 113 2.39 11.79 8.39
CA GLN A 113 1.99 11.01 9.57
C GLN A 113 3.14 10.14 10.10
N GLU A 114 4.14 9.82 9.26
CA GLU A 114 5.23 8.90 9.59
C GLU A 114 6.61 9.58 9.64
N LYS A 115 7.54 9.03 10.40
CA LYS A 115 8.88 9.61 10.61
C LYS A 115 9.71 9.72 9.33
N GLY A 116 9.54 8.79 8.41
CA GLY A 116 10.33 8.71 7.18
C GLY A 116 9.64 9.36 5.98
N ARG A 117 9.58 10.72 5.90
CA ARG A 117 8.88 11.46 4.84
C ARG A 117 9.06 10.88 3.42
N LYS A 118 10.31 10.66 2.97
CA LYS A 118 10.59 10.13 1.63
C LYS A 118 10.04 8.72 1.40
N PHE A 119 9.93 7.95 2.47
CA PHE A 119 9.39 6.61 2.41
C PHE A 119 7.86 6.65 2.37
N GLU A 120 7.24 7.45 3.24
CA GLU A 120 5.80 7.67 3.27
C GLU A 120 5.29 8.22 1.94
N ASP A 121 5.98 9.21 1.37
CA ASP A 121 5.63 9.85 0.10
C ASP A 121 5.56 8.86 -1.09
N ARG A 122 6.36 7.78 -1.07
CA ARG A 122 6.31 6.71 -2.08
C ARG A 122 5.05 5.85 -2.01
N TYR A 123 4.36 5.82 -0.87
CA TYR A 123 3.12 5.06 -0.69
C TYR A 123 1.88 5.92 -0.78
N ALA A 124 2.04 7.24 -0.79
CA ALA A 124 0.96 8.20 -0.88
C ALA A 124 0.57 8.45 -2.35
N THR A 125 -0.67 8.12 -2.74
CA THR A 125 -1.21 8.42 -4.06
C THR A 125 -2.74 8.33 -4.09
N VAL A 126 -3.36 8.72 -5.19
CA VAL A 126 -4.80 8.59 -5.40
C VAL A 126 -5.09 7.26 -6.08
N TYR A 127 -5.91 6.43 -5.42
CA TYR A 127 -6.49 5.22 -5.99
C TYR A 127 -7.93 5.48 -6.42
N TYR A 128 -8.41 4.76 -7.41
CA TYR A 128 -9.79 4.83 -7.87
C TYR A 128 -10.24 3.50 -8.47
N LYS A 129 -11.54 3.23 -8.41
CA LYS A 129 -12.15 2.04 -8.98
C LYS A 129 -13.28 2.44 -9.92
N PHE A 130 -13.27 1.88 -11.12
CA PHE A 130 -14.41 1.95 -12.02
C PHE A 130 -15.56 1.06 -11.55
N MET A 131 -16.78 1.34 -12.00
CA MET A 131 -17.93 0.51 -11.65
C MET A 131 -17.80 -0.94 -12.12
N ALA A 132 -17.22 -1.18 -13.30
CA ALA A 132 -17.12 -2.49 -13.94
C ALA A 132 -15.69 -3.05 -14.01
N ASP A 133 -14.66 -2.24 -13.74
CA ASP A 133 -13.25 -2.60 -13.92
C ASP A 133 -12.48 -2.66 -12.60
N ASP A 134 -11.19 -2.99 -12.71
CA ASP A 134 -10.27 -3.13 -11.61
C ASP A 134 -9.90 -1.78 -10.97
N VAL A 135 -9.15 -1.85 -9.86
CA VAL A 135 -8.61 -0.70 -9.15
C VAL A 135 -7.36 -0.19 -9.86
N GLU A 136 -7.32 1.11 -10.11
CA GLU A 136 -6.18 1.81 -10.66
C GLU A 136 -5.68 2.91 -9.71
N TYR A 137 -4.53 3.52 -10.03
CA TYR A 137 -3.96 4.61 -9.25
C TYR A 137 -3.16 5.58 -10.13
N LEU A 138 -2.93 6.78 -9.60
CA LEU A 138 -2.04 7.78 -10.17
C LEU A 138 -0.58 7.47 -9.83
N SER A 139 0.34 8.16 -10.50
CA SER A 139 1.76 8.01 -10.22
C SER A 139 2.11 8.36 -8.77
N GLU A 140 2.87 7.48 -8.11
CA GLU A 140 3.35 7.68 -6.74
C GLU A 140 4.54 8.66 -6.65
N THR A 141 5.26 8.89 -7.75
CA THR A 141 6.58 9.57 -7.73
C THR A 141 6.64 10.87 -8.52
N LYS A 142 5.55 11.28 -9.17
CA LYS A 142 5.48 12.53 -9.96
C LYS A 142 4.07 13.10 -9.93
N ASN A 143 3.96 14.37 -10.29
CA ASN A 143 2.65 14.97 -10.55
C ASN A 143 1.93 14.19 -11.65
N ASP A 144 0.68 13.89 -11.41
CA ASP A 144 -0.14 13.13 -12.36
C ASP A 144 -1.58 13.64 -12.34
N SER A 145 -2.25 13.58 -13.48
CA SER A 145 -3.63 14.01 -13.66
C SER A 145 -4.31 13.11 -14.67
N LYS A 146 -5.54 12.69 -14.37
CA LYS A 146 -6.36 11.90 -15.28
C LYS A 146 -7.77 12.45 -15.35
N GLN A 147 -8.28 12.59 -16.57
CA GLN A 147 -9.69 12.81 -16.84
C GLN A 147 -10.34 11.48 -17.24
N LEU A 148 -11.32 11.05 -16.45
CA LEU A 148 -11.93 9.73 -16.55
C LEU A 148 -13.35 9.86 -17.06
N SER A 149 -13.63 9.20 -18.18
CA SER A 149 -14.96 9.24 -18.83
C SER A 149 -15.89 8.15 -18.29
N ASN A 150 -15.32 7.04 -17.79
CA ASN A 150 -16.09 5.95 -17.21
C ASN A 150 -16.49 6.28 -15.77
N ARG A 151 -17.66 5.78 -15.36
CA ARG A 151 -18.18 5.98 -14.00
C ARG A 151 -17.27 5.30 -12.97
N LEU A 152 -17.00 6.03 -11.87
CA LEU A 152 -16.21 5.52 -10.76
C LEU A 152 -17.11 5.03 -9.62
N LYS A 153 -16.70 3.94 -9.01
CA LYS A 153 -17.29 3.39 -7.78
C LYS A 153 -16.80 4.13 -6.55
N TRP A 154 -15.50 4.44 -6.51
CA TRP A 154 -14.88 5.22 -5.45
C TRP A 154 -13.57 5.88 -5.88
N VAL A 155 -13.17 6.91 -5.11
CA VAL A 155 -11.87 7.57 -5.15
C VAL A 155 -11.28 7.55 -3.75
N ALA A 156 -9.99 7.20 -3.62
CA ALA A 156 -9.29 7.11 -2.36
C ALA A 156 -8.04 8.02 -2.36
N TYR A 157 -7.98 8.91 -1.41
CA TYR A 157 -6.77 9.66 -1.05
C TYR A 157 -6.00 8.83 -0.03
N LYS A 158 -5.04 8.07 -0.55
CA LYS A 158 -4.25 7.14 0.22
C LYS A 158 -2.95 7.79 0.67
N ASP A 159 -2.68 7.69 1.94
CA ASP A 159 -1.37 7.82 2.55
C ASP A 159 -0.78 6.43 2.84
N MET A 160 0.36 6.33 3.46
CA MET A 160 1.03 5.04 3.72
C MET A 160 0.13 4.05 4.47
N TYR A 161 -0.34 4.41 5.65
CA TYR A 161 -1.12 3.53 6.53
C TYR A 161 -2.58 3.91 6.67
N PHE A 162 -3.01 5.05 6.13
CA PHE A 162 -4.37 5.54 6.29
C PHE A 162 -4.92 6.04 4.96
N SER A 163 -6.23 6.02 4.84
CA SER A 163 -6.92 6.53 3.64
C SER A 163 -8.19 7.29 3.99
N SER A 164 -8.46 8.30 3.18
CA SER A 164 -9.77 8.94 3.05
C SER A 164 -10.38 8.47 1.74
N ILE A 165 -11.48 7.74 1.78
CA ILE A 165 -12.11 7.17 0.57
C ILE A 165 -13.53 7.69 0.46
N LEU A 166 -13.88 8.23 -0.70
CA LEU A 166 -15.23 8.60 -1.06
C LEU A 166 -15.82 7.55 -2.00
N ILE A 167 -16.91 6.94 -1.59
CA ILE A 167 -17.58 5.85 -2.28
C ILE A 167 -18.93 6.37 -2.78
N ALA A 168 -19.16 6.23 -4.07
CA ALA A 168 -20.43 6.59 -4.70
C ALA A 168 -21.55 5.61 -4.32
N GLY A 169 -22.77 6.05 -4.49
CA GLY A 169 -23.94 5.18 -4.52
C GLY A 169 -24.02 4.31 -5.79
N ASN A 170 -25.17 3.74 -6.04
CA ASN A 170 -25.37 2.76 -7.11
C ASN A 170 -25.09 3.29 -8.53
N GLU A 171 -25.24 4.60 -8.76
CA GLU A 171 -25.03 5.19 -10.08
C GLU A 171 -23.57 5.52 -10.39
N GLY A 172 -22.71 5.59 -9.38
CA GLY A 172 -21.30 5.97 -9.52
C GLY A 172 -21.07 7.47 -9.69
N PHE A 173 -19.80 7.87 -9.73
CA PHE A 173 -19.37 9.23 -10.06
C PHE A 173 -19.17 9.38 -11.56
N GLU A 174 -19.59 10.51 -12.12
CA GLU A 174 -19.47 10.81 -13.56
C GLU A 174 -18.49 11.96 -13.82
N SER A 175 -17.92 11.99 -15.03
CA SER A 175 -17.06 13.10 -15.49
C SER A 175 -15.96 13.47 -14.51
N THR A 176 -15.25 12.46 -14.01
CA THR A 176 -14.29 12.63 -12.92
C THR A 176 -12.91 13.06 -13.42
N THR A 177 -12.37 14.12 -12.85
CA THR A 177 -10.95 14.49 -12.99
C THR A 177 -10.25 14.33 -11.66
N ILE A 178 -9.09 13.69 -11.68
CA ILE A 178 -8.29 13.41 -10.49
C ILE A 178 -6.89 13.96 -10.70
N ASP A 179 -6.40 14.75 -9.74
CA ASP A 179 -5.07 15.35 -9.76
C ASP A 179 -4.29 14.94 -8.51
N SER A 180 -3.01 14.67 -8.69
CA SER A 180 -2.02 14.46 -7.63
C SER A 180 -0.82 15.35 -7.87
N LYS A 181 -0.53 16.25 -6.92
CA LYS A 181 0.58 17.19 -6.98
C LYS A 181 1.53 16.97 -5.80
N MET A 182 2.81 16.80 -6.11
CA MET A 182 3.88 16.74 -5.12
C MET A 182 4.07 18.12 -4.47
N LEU A 183 4.26 18.15 -3.15
CA LEU A 183 4.54 19.37 -2.41
C LEU A 183 6.02 19.41 -1.96
N PRO A 184 6.57 20.62 -1.67
CA PRO A 184 7.97 20.78 -1.27
C PRO A 184 8.36 19.94 -0.06
N GLU A 185 9.60 19.40 -0.06
CA GLU A 185 10.11 18.51 1.00
C GLU A 185 10.31 19.21 2.36
N ASP A 186 10.39 20.52 2.40
CA ASP A 186 10.58 21.35 3.59
C ASP A 186 9.27 21.66 4.35
N GLY A 187 8.12 21.28 3.77
CA GLY A 187 6.80 21.47 4.36
C GLY A 187 6.31 20.28 5.20
N SER A 188 5.19 20.46 5.90
CA SER A 188 4.49 19.41 6.66
C SER A 188 3.59 18.51 5.79
N PHE A 189 3.33 18.92 4.56
CA PHE A 189 2.45 18.20 3.63
C PHE A 189 3.25 17.44 2.59
N LEU A 190 2.85 16.23 2.30
CA LEU A 190 3.45 15.35 1.29
C LEU A 190 2.97 15.73 -0.11
N LYS A 191 1.66 15.71 -0.30
CA LYS A 191 0.99 15.90 -1.59
C LYS A 191 -0.31 16.66 -1.44
N GLU A 192 -0.78 17.20 -2.53
CA GLU A 192 -2.12 17.76 -2.68
C GLU A 192 -2.91 16.91 -3.68
N TYR A 193 -4.06 16.41 -3.26
CA TYR A 193 -4.99 15.68 -4.11
C TYR A 193 -6.21 16.52 -4.37
N LYS A 194 -6.72 16.43 -5.60
CA LYS A 194 -7.94 17.11 -6.01
C LYS A 194 -8.76 16.21 -6.91
N THR A 195 -10.02 16.08 -6.59
CA THR A 195 -11.02 15.38 -7.40
C THR A 195 -12.18 16.33 -7.71
N THR A 196 -12.51 16.44 -8.97
CA THR A 196 -13.77 17.07 -9.41
C THR A 196 -14.60 16.01 -10.08
N THR A 197 -15.86 15.89 -9.70
CA THR A 197 -16.75 14.86 -10.23
C THR A 197 -18.20 15.32 -10.18
N SER A 198 -19.05 14.70 -10.97
CA SER A 198 -20.48 14.95 -10.96
C SER A 198 -21.19 13.83 -10.21
N VAL A 199 -22.07 14.19 -9.28
CA VAL A 199 -22.83 13.29 -8.42
C VAL A 199 -24.32 13.39 -8.78
N PRO A 200 -25.02 12.30 -9.08
CA PRO A 200 -26.46 12.32 -9.38
C PRO A 200 -27.26 12.99 -8.27
N PHE A 201 -28.27 13.78 -8.64
CA PHE A 201 -29.07 14.50 -7.67
C PHE A 201 -30.55 14.58 -8.15
N ASP A 202 -31.49 14.19 -7.26
CA ASP A 202 -32.92 14.32 -7.51
C ASP A 202 -33.43 15.65 -6.99
N LEU A 203 -33.64 16.60 -7.90
CA LEU A 203 -34.20 17.91 -7.59
C LEU A 203 -35.62 17.85 -7.01
N LYS A 204 -36.40 16.80 -7.34
CA LYS A 204 -37.77 16.61 -6.83
C LYS A 204 -37.77 16.13 -5.38
N GLY A 205 -36.66 15.59 -4.88
CA GLY A 205 -36.50 15.12 -3.51
C GLY A 205 -37.20 13.79 -3.20
N ASN A 206 -37.55 12.98 -4.22
CA ASN A 206 -38.13 11.66 -4.02
C ASN A 206 -37.06 10.70 -3.47
N GLU A 207 -35.86 10.81 -4.00
CA GLU A 207 -34.72 9.93 -3.60
C GLU A 207 -33.60 10.77 -3.03
N ALA A 208 -32.85 10.16 -2.06
CA ALA A 208 -31.60 10.72 -1.55
C ALA A 208 -30.43 10.22 -2.40
N THR A 209 -29.44 11.06 -2.61
CA THR A 209 -28.16 10.64 -3.17
C THR A 209 -27.29 10.09 -2.07
N ASP A 210 -27.08 8.79 -2.07
CA ASP A 210 -26.31 8.09 -1.05
C ASP A 210 -24.84 7.98 -1.47
N MET A 211 -23.96 8.25 -0.53
CA MET A 211 -22.51 8.09 -0.62
C MET A 211 -21.97 7.55 0.71
N ARG A 212 -20.74 7.14 0.72
CA ARG A 212 -20.05 6.72 1.94
C ARG A 212 -18.65 7.30 1.97
N PHE A 213 -18.19 7.64 3.16
CA PHE A 213 -16.78 7.88 3.41
C PHE A 213 -16.18 6.73 4.21
N TYR A 214 -15.00 6.33 3.86
CA TYR A 214 -14.13 5.55 4.72
C TYR A 214 -12.99 6.44 5.18
N PHE A 215 -12.83 6.58 6.50
CA PHE A 215 -11.69 7.24 7.12
C PHE A 215 -11.03 6.26 8.07
N GLY A 216 -9.95 5.64 7.67
CA GLY A 216 -9.41 4.56 8.46
C GLY A 216 -8.06 4.00 8.01
N PRO A 217 -7.62 2.93 8.71
CA PRO A 217 -6.34 2.29 8.44
C PRO A 217 -6.37 1.44 7.17
N ASN A 218 -5.25 1.42 6.45
CA ASN A 218 -5.02 0.56 5.30
C ASN A 218 -4.66 -0.87 5.75
N GLN A 219 -5.55 -1.48 6.54
CA GLN A 219 -5.38 -2.84 7.05
C GLN A 219 -6.09 -3.84 6.13
N PHE A 220 -5.32 -4.75 5.52
CA PHE A 220 -5.86 -5.71 4.55
C PHE A 220 -7.04 -6.51 5.09
N SER A 221 -6.92 -7.07 6.30
CA SER A 221 -7.96 -7.90 6.91
C SER A 221 -9.25 -7.13 7.16
N LEU A 222 -9.14 -5.87 7.60
CA LEU A 222 -10.29 -5.00 7.85
C LEU A 222 -11.01 -4.67 6.54
N LEU A 223 -10.26 -4.25 5.52
CA LEU A 223 -10.82 -3.82 4.25
C LEU A 223 -11.47 -4.98 3.49
N ASN A 224 -10.83 -6.16 3.48
CA ASN A 224 -11.31 -7.35 2.78
C ASN A 224 -12.50 -8.00 3.49
N LEU A 225 -12.41 -8.23 4.82
CA LEU A 225 -13.42 -9.01 5.55
C LEU A 225 -14.64 -8.17 5.96
N THR A 226 -14.47 -6.89 6.24
CA THR A 226 -15.54 -6.06 6.79
C THR A 226 -16.38 -5.40 5.70
N TYR A 227 -15.76 -5.04 4.58
CA TYR A 227 -16.42 -4.20 3.57
C TYR A 227 -16.60 -4.87 2.21
N ASP A 228 -16.13 -6.10 2.05
CA ASP A 228 -16.17 -6.84 0.78
C ASP A 228 -16.97 -8.17 0.84
N ASP A 229 -17.67 -8.43 1.95
CA ASP A 229 -18.54 -9.61 2.13
C ASP A 229 -19.94 -9.38 1.50
N VAL A 230 -19.93 -9.08 0.18
CA VAL A 230 -21.12 -8.87 -0.64
C VAL A 230 -20.97 -9.59 -1.97
N GLU A 231 -22.03 -9.67 -2.78
CA GLU A 231 -21.98 -10.26 -4.11
C GLU A 231 -20.88 -9.60 -4.96
N LYS A 232 -20.21 -10.40 -5.77
CA LYS A 232 -19.01 -9.98 -6.54
C LYS A 232 -19.21 -8.70 -7.38
N ALA A 233 -20.43 -8.45 -7.84
CA ALA A 233 -20.78 -7.24 -8.59
C ALA A 233 -20.74 -5.96 -7.74
N ASP A 234 -20.98 -6.10 -6.42
CA ASP A 234 -21.05 -4.99 -5.47
C ASP A 234 -19.79 -4.81 -4.64
N GLN A 235 -18.80 -5.69 -4.82
CA GLN A 235 -17.54 -5.62 -4.10
C GLN A 235 -16.83 -4.29 -4.31
N LEU A 236 -16.38 -3.71 -3.21
CA LEU A 236 -15.64 -2.45 -3.22
C LEU A 236 -14.16 -2.66 -3.57
N ASP A 237 -13.61 -3.85 -3.33
CA ASP A 237 -12.20 -4.17 -3.53
C ASP A 237 -11.26 -3.18 -2.79
N LEU A 238 -11.66 -2.66 -1.64
CA LEU A 238 -10.87 -1.66 -0.90
C LEU A 238 -9.52 -2.21 -0.44
N GLU A 239 -9.42 -3.52 -0.23
CA GLU A 239 -8.16 -4.19 0.14
C GLU A 239 -7.08 -4.07 -0.95
N LYS A 240 -7.46 -3.71 -2.19
CA LYS A 240 -6.51 -3.50 -3.30
C LYS A 240 -5.69 -2.22 -3.14
N ILE A 241 -6.09 -1.29 -2.26
CA ILE A 241 -5.26 -0.12 -1.92
C ILE A 241 -4.01 -0.51 -1.12
N VAL A 242 -4.00 -1.69 -0.48
CA VAL A 242 -2.83 -2.21 0.24
C VAL A 242 -1.85 -2.82 -0.77
N PRO A 243 -0.60 -2.31 -0.88
CA PRO A 243 0.34 -2.70 -1.93
C PRO A 243 1.02 -4.04 -1.61
N LEU A 244 0.30 -5.14 -1.75
CA LEU A 244 0.79 -6.50 -1.50
C LEU A 244 1.60 -7.10 -2.67
N GLY A 245 1.91 -6.30 -3.69
CA GLY A 245 2.55 -6.76 -4.93
C GLY A 245 1.54 -7.23 -6.00
N TRP A 246 2.05 -7.81 -7.06
CA TRP A 246 1.25 -8.26 -8.22
C TRP A 246 1.38 -9.76 -8.45
N GLY A 247 0.39 -10.36 -9.10
CA GLY A 247 0.40 -11.77 -9.51
C GLY A 247 0.71 -12.72 -8.36
N ILE A 248 1.76 -13.54 -8.52
CA ILE A 248 2.17 -14.54 -7.53
C ILE A 248 2.54 -13.94 -6.17
N PHE A 249 3.10 -12.73 -6.14
CA PHE A 249 3.51 -12.08 -4.88
C PHE A 249 2.29 -11.69 -4.05
N ARG A 250 1.26 -11.09 -4.69
CA ARG A 250 -0.02 -10.79 -4.04
C ARG A 250 -0.69 -12.07 -3.53
N TRP A 251 -0.69 -13.14 -4.35
CA TRP A 251 -1.24 -14.44 -3.97
C TRP A 251 -0.53 -15.02 -2.73
N VAL A 252 0.80 -15.00 -2.69
CA VAL A 252 1.59 -15.47 -1.53
C VAL A 252 1.27 -14.63 -0.29
N ASN A 253 1.18 -13.31 -0.42
CA ASN A 253 0.82 -12.45 0.71
C ASN A 253 -0.59 -12.75 1.21
N GLN A 254 -1.58 -12.79 0.34
CA GLN A 254 -2.99 -12.91 0.68
C GLN A 254 -3.34 -14.28 1.29
N TYR A 255 -2.78 -15.37 0.75
CA TYR A 255 -3.16 -16.74 1.15
C TYR A 255 -2.14 -17.43 2.05
N PHE A 256 -0.94 -16.90 2.20
CA PHE A 256 0.07 -17.53 3.04
C PHE A 256 0.61 -16.59 4.12
N VAL A 257 1.16 -15.42 3.75
CA VAL A 257 1.84 -14.53 4.71
C VAL A 257 0.87 -13.92 5.70
N ILE A 258 -0.20 -13.26 5.23
CA ILE A 258 -1.18 -12.56 6.08
C ILE A 258 -1.94 -13.53 6.98
N PRO A 259 -2.47 -14.68 6.52
CA PRO A 259 -3.11 -15.65 7.41
C PRO A 259 -2.16 -16.18 8.48
N LEU A 260 -0.90 -16.50 8.11
CA LEU A 260 0.10 -16.96 9.07
C LEU A 260 0.48 -15.87 10.07
N PHE A 261 0.66 -14.62 9.61
CA PHE A 261 0.95 -13.47 10.45
C PHE A 261 -0.18 -13.23 11.46
N ASN A 262 -1.43 -13.21 11.01
CA ASN A 262 -2.59 -13.03 11.85
C ASN A 262 -2.77 -14.19 12.85
N PHE A 263 -2.53 -15.44 12.41
CA PHE A 263 -2.57 -16.61 13.29
C PHE A 263 -1.54 -16.52 14.41
N LEU A 264 -0.28 -16.20 14.08
CA LEU A 264 0.77 -16.02 15.08
C LEU A 264 0.48 -14.84 16.01
N GLY A 265 -0.11 -13.76 15.51
CA GLY A 265 -0.47 -12.57 16.28
C GLY A 265 -1.53 -12.82 17.37
N GLN A 266 -2.32 -13.91 17.26
CA GLN A 266 -3.24 -14.30 18.31
C GLN A 266 -2.54 -14.81 19.59
N PHE A 267 -1.33 -15.35 19.45
CA PHE A 267 -0.56 -15.95 20.54
C PHE A 267 0.64 -15.11 20.97
N ILE A 268 1.16 -14.29 20.04
CA ILE A 268 2.43 -13.57 20.22
C ILE A 268 2.18 -12.08 20.13
N HIS A 269 2.36 -11.39 21.24
CA HIS A 269 2.16 -9.94 21.33
C HIS A 269 3.37 -9.11 20.91
N SER A 270 4.57 -9.73 20.84
CA SER A 270 5.79 -9.07 20.35
C SER A 270 5.94 -9.27 18.86
N TYR A 271 5.70 -8.23 18.07
CA TYR A 271 5.78 -8.32 16.61
C TYR A 271 7.18 -8.66 16.08
N GLY A 272 8.26 -8.25 16.78
CA GLY A 272 9.61 -8.69 16.42
C GLY A 272 9.81 -10.18 16.57
N LEU A 273 9.31 -10.79 17.67
CA LEU A 273 9.32 -12.23 17.84
C LEU A 273 8.42 -12.94 16.82
N LEU A 274 7.28 -12.35 16.50
CA LEU A 274 6.38 -12.85 15.48
C LEU A 274 7.06 -12.93 14.10
N ILE A 275 7.75 -11.87 13.67
CA ILE A 275 8.52 -11.83 12.42
C ILE A 275 9.62 -12.89 12.42
N PHE A 276 10.31 -13.06 13.56
CA PHE A 276 11.33 -14.11 13.71
C PHE A 276 10.73 -15.50 13.53
N LEU A 277 9.62 -15.82 14.22
CA LEU A 277 8.96 -17.12 14.10
C LEU A 277 8.35 -17.35 12.71
N LEU A 278 7.75 -16.33 12.09
CA LEU A 278 7.31 -16.40 10.71
C LEU A 278 8.47 -16.79 9.78
N THR A 279 9.64 -16.18 9.98
CA THR A 279 10.85 -16.51 9.20
C THR A 279 11.29 -17.98 9.44
N VAL A 280 11.28 -18.45 10.68
CA VAL A 280 11.61 -19.85 11.01
C VAL A 280 10.64 -20.80 10.34
N ILE A 281 9.33 -20.55 10.40
CA ILE A 281 8.31 -21.40 9.77
C ILE A 281 8.52 -21.46 8.26
N VAL A 282 8.72 -20.31 7.59
CA VAL A 282 9.02 -20.26 6.17
C VAL A 282 10.25 -21.09 5.82
N LYS A 283 11.32 -20.97 6.62
CA LYS A 283 12.56 -21.77 6.43
C LYS A 283 12.33 -23.26 6.66
N LEU A 284 11.52 -23.65 7.62
CA LEU A 284 11.15 -25.05 7.85
C LEU A 284 10.34 -25.65 6.70
N ILE A 285 9.39 -24.91 6.14
CA ILE A 285 8.61 -25.34 4.98
C ILE A 285 9.52 -25.54 3.75
N LEU A 286 10.49 -24.65 3.55
CA LEU A 286 11.45 -24.75 2.44
C LEU A 286 12.58 -25.76 2.69
N PHE A 287 12.77 -26.24 3.94
CA PHE A 287 13.88 -27.07 4.34
C PHE A 287 14.05 -28.36 3.52
N PRO A 288 12.99 -29.16 3.26
CA PRO A 288 13.13 -30.39 2.49
C PRO A 288 13.72 -30.17 1.10
N LEU A 289 13.36 -29.05 0.48
CA LEU A 289 13.81 -28.68 -0.85
C LEU A 289 15.23 -28.11 -0.85
N THR A 290 15.53 -27.24 0.10
CA THR A 290 16.89 -26.71 0.31
C THR A 290 17.87 -27.81 0.67
N TYR A 291 17.48 -28.79 1.49
CA TYR A 291 18.28 -29.94 1.83
C TYR A 291 18.71 -30.76 0.61
N LYS A 292 17.75 -31.08 -0.28
CA LYS A 292 18.06 -31.79 -1.54
C LYS A 292 19.06 -31.01 -2.40
N SER A 293 18.94 -29.71 -2.46
CA SER A 293 19.84 -28.83 -3.19
C SER A 293 21.25 -28.80 -2.59
N TYR A 294 21.36 -28.68 -1.25
CA TYR A 294 22.65 -28.75 -0.57
C TYR A 294 23.32 -30.11 -0.76
N MET A 295 22.56 -31.21 -0.73
CA MET A 295 23.08 -32.55 -0.98
C MET A 295 23.63 -32.69 -2.40
N SER A 296 22.92 -32.15 -3.41
CA SER A 296 23.42 -32.13 -4.78
C SER A 296 24.69 -31.31 -4.94
N SER A 297 24.76 -30.15 -4.30
CA SER A 297 25.96 -29.30 -4.28
C SER A 297 27.14 -29.99 -3.59
N ALA A 298 26.88 -30.73 -2.50
CA ALA A 298 27.90 -31.53 -1.81
C ALA A 298 28.44 -32.65 -2.70
N LYS A 299 27.58 -33.38 -3.43
CA LYS A 299 27.98 -34.40 -4.40
C LYS A 299 28.86 -33.81 -5.52
N MET A 300 28.51 -32.66 -6.07
CA MET A 300 29.33 -32.00 -7.10
C MET A 300 30.72 -31.63 -6.57
N ARG A 301 30.83 -31.28 -5.29
CA ARG A 301 32.10 -30.97 -4.65
C ARG A 301 33.01 -32.22 -4.55
N VAL A 302 32.45 -33.36 -4.16
CA VAL A 302 33.19 -34.66 -4.09
C VAL A 302 33.67 -35.09 -5.48
N LEU A 303 32.93 -34.77 -6.54
CA LEU A 303 33.28 -35.09 -7.94
C LEU A 303 34.31 -34.13 -8.56
N ARG A 304 34.77 -33.11 -7.83
CA ARG A 304 35.72 -32.12 -8.33
C ARG A 304 37.00 -32.72 -8.91
N PRO A 305 37.69 -33.68 -8.27
CA PRO A 305 38.88 -34.27 -8.85
C PRO A 305 38.66 -34.90 -10.22
N GLN A 306 37.50 -35.58 -10.39
CA GLN A 306 37.12 -36.20 -11.65
C GLN A 306 36.79 -35.15 -12.74
N VAL A 307 36.20 -34.02 -12.34
CA VAL A 307 35.98 -32.87 -13.25
C VAL A 307 37.32 -32.27 -13.72
N GLU A 308 38.31 -32.17 -12.80
CA GLU A 308 39.65 -31.69 -13.13
C GLU A 308 40.36 -32.63 -14.11
N GLU A 309 40.23 -33.95 -13.96
CA GLU A 309 40.71 -34.97 -14.92
C GLU A 309 40.04 -34.82 -16.30
N LEU A 310 38.72 -34.58 -16.34
CA LEU A 310 38.01 -34.33 -17.58
C LEU A 310 38.45 -33.05 -18.25
N ASN A 311 38.72 -32.00 -17.46
CA ASN A 311 39.24 -30.72 -17.99
C ASN A 311 40.65 -30.92 -18.59
N ALA A 312 41.51 -31.75 -17.98
CA ALA A 312 42.83 -32.09 -18.51
C ALA A 312 42.75 -32.98 -19.78
N LYS A 313 41.75 -33.89 -19.83
CA LYS A 313 41.55 -34.80 -20.97
C LYS A 313 41.05 -34.08 -22.23
N TYR A 314 40.26 -32.99 -22.08
CA TYR A 314 39.71 -32.20 -23.15
C TYR A 314 40.18 -30.75 -23.11
N PRO A 315 41.48 -30.49 -23.36
CA PRO A 315 42.05 -29.14 -23.32
C PRO A 315 41.64 -28.31 -24.54
N GLY A 316 41.61 -26.99 -24.40
CA GLY A 316 41.32 -26.04 -25.48
C GLY A 316 39.85 -25.73 -25.69
N GLN A 317 39.59 -24.70 -26.50
CA GLN A 317 38.21 -24.27 -26.83
C GLN A 317 37.54 -25.18 -27.85
N ASP A 318 38.32 -25.80 -28.72
CA ASP A 318 37.78 -26.69 -29.78
C ASP A 318 37.07 -27.91 -29.19
N LYS A 319 37.48 -28.39 -27.99
CA LYS A 319 36.87 -29.51 -27.29
C LYS A 319 35.92 -29.10 -26.15
N ALA A 320 35.53 -27.83 -26.09
CA ALA A 320 34.68 -27.30 -25.02
C ALA A 320 33.33 -28.03 -24.92
N VAL A 321 32.71 -28.35 -26.06
CA VAL A 321 31.42 -29.07 -26.14
C VAL A 321 31.53 -30.49 -25.62
N GLU A 322 32.59 -31.21 -26.03
CA GLU A 322 32.84 -32.61 -25.59
C GLU A 322 33.13 -32.64 -24.07
N ARG A 323 33.94 -31.72 -23.60
CA ARG A 323 34.23 -31.54 -22.17
C ARG A 323 32.94 -31.28 -21.38
N GLN A 324 32.11 -30.33 -21.82
CA GLN A 324 30.85 -30.02 -21.15
C GLN A 324 29.92 -31.23 -21.10
N ARG A 325 29.84 -31.99 -22.22
CA ARG A 325 29.04 -33.21 -22.29
C ARG A 325 29.54 -34.27 -21.32
N ALA A 326 30.85 -34.50 -21.22
CA ALA A 326 31.46 -35.45 -20.32
C ALA A 326 31.24 -35.11 -18.85
N ILE A 327 31.32 -33.80 -18.50
CA ILE A 327 31.04 -33.30 -17.16
C ILE A 327 29.57 -33.49 -16.79
N MET A 328 28.63 -33.18 -17.72
CA MET A 328 27.20 -33.40 -17.52
C MET A 328 26.85 -34.86 -17.33
N GLU A 329 27.50 -35.76 -18.08
CA GLU A 329 27.34 -37.21 -17.94
C GLU A 329 27.85 -37.70 -16.58
N LEU A 330 29.02 -37.22 -16.11
CA LEU A 330 29.56 -37.51 -14.77
C LEU A 330 28.57 -37.09 -13.68
N TYR A 331 28.04 -35.87 -13.75
CA TYR A 331 27.05 -35.38 -12.77
C TYR A 331 25.76 -36.19 -12.82
N SER A 332 25.27 -36.51 -14.00
CA SER A 332 24.07 -37.34 -14.17
C SER A 332 24.22 -38.74 -13.57
N ARG A 333 25.38 -39.42 -13.80
CA ARG A 333 25.70 -40.73 -13.20
C ARG A 333 25.76 -40.70 -11.67
N ALA A 334 26.23 -39.60 -11.11
CA ALA A 334 26.32 -39.41 -9.65
C ALA A 334 24.98 -38.93 -9.03
N GLY A 335 23.95 -38.72 -9.83
CA GLY A 335 22.67 -38.14 -9.38
C GLY A 335 22.85 -36.75 -8.78
N ALA A 336 23.76 -35.95 -9.34
CA ALA A 336 23.99 -34.55 -9.02
C ALA A 336 23.50 -33.68 -10.18
N SER A 337 22.87 -32.56 -9.86
CA SER A 337 22.41 -31.60 -10.88
C SER A 337 23.09 -30.26 -10.71
N PRO A 338 23.75 -29.71 -11.73
CA PRO A 338 24.36 -28.38 -11.63
C PRO A 338 23.32 -27.26 -11.41
N MET A 339 22.07 -27.49 -11.78
CA MET A 339 20.97 -26.57 -11.53
C MET A 339 20.42 -26.65 -10.11
N ALA A 340 20.74 -27.69 -9.34
CA ALA A 340 20.25 -27.87 -7.98
C ALA A 340 20.66 -26.73 -7.05
N GLY A 341 21.81 -26.09 -7.30
CA GLY A 341 22.30 -24.95 -6.48
C GLY A 341 21.43 -23.70 -6.58
N CYS A 342 20.76 -23.43 -7.69
CA CYS A 342 19.92 -22.25 -7.87
C CYS A 342 18.43 -22.48 -7.51
N VAL A 343 17.98 -23.73 -7.40
CA VAL A 343 16.57 -24.06 -7.09
C VAL A 343 16.08 -23.44 -5.78
N PRO A 344 16.82 -23.47 -4.67
CA PRO A 344 16.39 -22.81 -3.43
C PRO A 344 16.17 -21.31 -3.60
N MET A 345 17.05 -20.64 -4.33
CA MET A 345 16.96 -19.21 -4.59
C MET A 345 15.69 -18.89 -5.40
N LEU A 346 15.44 -19.64 -6.47
CA LEU A 346 14.26 -19.44 -7.33
C LEU A 346 12.94 -19.67 -6.57
N LEU A 347 12.92 -20.65 -5.67
CA LEU A 347 11.71 -20.96 -4.89
C LEU A 347 11.49 -20.00 -3.73
N GLN A 348 12.58 -19.48 -3.16
CA GLN A 348 12.54 -18.52 -2.06
C GLN A 348 12.19 -17.10 -2.55
N MET A 349 12.49 -16.76 -3.82
CA MET A 349 12.27 -15.42 -4.38
C MET A 349 10.81 -14.93 -4.26
N PRO A 350 9.79 -15.71 -4.63
CA PRO A 350 8.40 -15.25 -4.51
C PRO A 350 8.04 -14.89 -3.06
N ILE A 351 8.48 -15.68 -2.10
CA ILE A 351 8.20 -15.43 -0.67
C ILE A 351 8.98 -14.21 -0.19
N LEU A 352 10.25 -14.07 -0.57
CA LEU A 352 11.07 -12.93 -0.17
C LEU A 352 10.50 -11.61 -0.71
N VAL A 353 10.12 -11.57 -1.99
CA VAL A 353 9.51 -10.38 -2.60
C VAL A 353 8.14 -10.09 -1.98
N ALA A 354 7.35 -11.12 -1.70
CA ALA A 354 6.06 -10.97 -1.03
C ALA A 354 6.24 -10.32 0.36
N LEU A 355 7.17 -10.81 1.17
CA LEU A 355 7.49 -10.23 2.49
C LEU A 355 8.04 -8.80 2.38
N PHE A 356 8.88 -8.52 1.37
CA PHE A 356 9.39 -7.18 1.11
C PHE A 356 8.28 -6.19 0.76
N MET A 357 7.20 -6.64 0.13
CA MET A 357 6.02 -5.82 -0.15
C MET A 357 5.08 -5.71 1.07
N PHE A 358 4.93 -6.78 1.83
CA PHE A 358 4.02 -6.85 2.96
C PHE A 358 4.48 -6.00 4.15
N PHE A 359 5.71 -6.16 4.64
CA PHE A 359 6.15 -5.49 5.87
C PHE A 359 6.07 -3.97 5.85
N PRO A 360 6.46 -3.25 4.76
CA PRO A 360 6.29 -1.81 4.71
C PRO A 360 4.83 -1.33 4.73
N SER A 361 3.89 -2.19 4.32
CA SER A 361 2.46 -1.87 4.28
C SER A 361 1.67 -2.39 5.49
N ALA A 362 2.32 -3.15 6.38
CA ALA A 362 1.69 -3.73 7.57
C ALA A 362 1.54 -2.67 8.67
N ILE A 363 0.35 -2.08 8.80
CA ILE A 363 0.05 -1.09 9.85
C ILE A 363 0.21 -1.67 11.26
N GLU A 364 0.11 -2.97 11.42
CA GLU A 364 0.28 -3.69 12.69
C GLU A 364 1.68 -3.49 13.29
N LEU A 365 2.68 -3.19 12.47
CA LEU A 365 4.06 -2.94 12.90
C LEU A 365 4.28 -1.50 13.38
N ARG A 366 3.33 -0.61 13.10
CA ARG A 366 3.42 0.80 13.42
C ARG A 366 3.43 1.03 14.92
N HIS A 367 4.41 1.80 15.40
CA HIS A 367 4.66 2.10 16.81
C HIS A 367 4.93 0.85 17.68
N GLN A 368 5.34 -0.28 17.08
CA GLN A 368 5.73 -1.47 17.80
C GLN A 368 7.24 -1.50 18.02
N SER A 369 7.66 -1.71 19.26
CA SER A 369 9.09 -1.76 19.61
C SER A 369 9.63 -3.18 19.62
N PHE A 370 10.92 -3.33 19.27
CA PHE A 370 11.64 -4.59 19.40
C PHE A 370 13.13 -4.36 19.61
N LEU A 371 13.69 -4.92 20.67
CA LEU A 371 15.09 -4.73 21.09
C LEU A 371 15.41 -3.22 21.23
N TRP A 372 16.28 -2.70 20.39
CA TRP A 372 16.68 -1.29 20.34
C TRP A 372 15.85 -0.43 19.39
N ALA A 373 15.04 -1.05 18.54
CA ALA A 373 14.14 -0.31 17.65
C ALA A 373 12.88 0.11 18.42
N HIS A 374 12.61 1.40 18.43
CA HIS A 374 11.42 1.97 19.08
C HIS A 374 10.16 1.78 18.23
N ASP A 375 10.32 1.66 16.92
CA ASP A 375 9.23 1.51 15.96
C ASP A 375 9.67 0.64 14.79
N LEU A 376 8.99 -0.50 14.57
CA LEU A 376 9.28 -1.45 13.49
C LEU A 376 8.78 -0.98 12.12
N SER A 377 7.97 0.07 12.06
CA SER A 377 7.50 0.64 10.79
C SER A 377 8.46 1.66 10.18
N THR A 378 9.50 2.05 10.92
CA THR A 378 10.49 3.03 10.48
C THR A 378 11.92 2.52 10.71
N TYR A 379 12.92 3.32 10.34
CA TYR A 379 14.32 2.94 10.53
C TYR A 379 14.74 3.01 12.00
N ASP A 380 15.56 2.05 12.43
CA ASP A 380 16.23 2.04 13.71
C ASP A 380 17.47 2.96 13.67
N ALA A 381 17.47 4.04 14.42
CA ALA A 381 18.59 4.96 14.51
C ALA A 381 19.26 4.85 15.88
N ILE A 382 20.41 4.14 15.94
CA ILE A 382 21.25 4.12 17.15
C ILE A 382 22.13 5.36 17.25
N VAL A 383 22.50 5.95 16.12
CA VAL A 383 23.22 7.22 16.01
C VAL A 383 22.56 8.05 14.94
N SER A 384 22.26 9.30 15.23
CA SER A 384 21.76 10.29 14.29
C SER A 384 22.50 11.60 14.44
N TRP A 385 22.63 12.36 13.35
CA TRP A 385 23.31 13.65 13.32
C TRP A 385 22.53 14.65 12.46
N ASN A 386 22.70 15.92 12.74
CA ASN A 386 22.00 16.99 12.00
C ASN A 386 22.85 17.63 10.90
N THR A 387 24.14 17.25 10.79
CA THR A 387 25.06 17.83 9.81
C THR A 387 24.87 17.17 8.45
N TYR A 388 24.76 17.98 7.39
CA TYR A 388 24.77 17.48 6.03
C TYR A 388 26.17 16.97 5.64
N ILE A 389 26.28 15.69 5.33
CA ILE A 389 27.53 15.05 4.86
C ILE A 389 27.33 14.72 3.38
N PRO A 390 28.12 15.37 2.47
CA PRO A 390 28.03 15.06 1.03
C PRO A 390 28.22 13.56 0.77
N ILE A 391 27.47 12.98 -0.16
CA ILE A 391 27.42 11.54 -0.51
C ILE A 391 26.68 10.70 0.54
N ILE A 392 26.90 10.91 1.84
CA ILE A 392 26.24 10.08 2.88
C ILE A 392 24.78 10.50 3.05
N THR A 393 24.53 11.77 3.37
CA THR A 393 23.18 12.27 3.64
C THR A 393 22.17 12.04 2.51
N PRO A 394 22.49 12.25 1.22
CA PRO A 394 21.53 12.04 0.13
C PRO A 394 21.14 10.57 -0.08
N TYR A 395 22.07 9.61 0.18
CA TYR A 395 21.88 8.19 -0.13
C TYR A 395 21.53 7.35 1.09
N PHE A 396 22.10 7.65 2.25
CA PHE A 396 21.98 6.86 3.47
C PHE A 396 21.19 7.57 4.59
N GLY A 397 20.90 8.87 4.42
CA GLY A 397 20.30 9.69 5.46
C GLY A 397 21.30 10.13 6.55
N ASN A 398 20.78 10.72 7.61
CA ASN A 398 21.55 11.25 8.74
C ASN A 398 21.52 10.33 9.97
N HIS A 399 21.56 9.01 9.75
CA HIS A 399 21.47 8.02 10.82
C HIS A 399 22.21 6.73 10.47
N ILE A 400 22.50 5.93 11.49
CA ILE A 400 23.01 4.57 11.34
C ILE A 400 22.00 3.61 11.95
N SER A 401 21.53 2.67 11.11
CA SER A 401 20.68 1.56 11.50
C SER A 401 21.54 0.35 11.92
N LEU A 402 21.33 -0.16 13.12
CA LEU A 402 22.04 -1.35 13.59
C LEU A 402 21.55 -2.62 12.89
N PHE A 403 20.25 -2.73 12.60
CA PHE A 403 19.73 -3.87 11.82
C PHE A 403 20.35 -3.92 10.43
N CYS A 404 20.52 -2.77 9.77
CA CYS A 404 21.18 -2.70 8.47
C CYS A 404 22.67 -3.13 8.55
N LEU A 405 23.40 -2.70 9.57
CA LEU A 405 24.78 -3.13 9.80
C LEU A 405 24.89 -4.64 10.06
N LEU A 406 24.03 -5.18 10.93
CA LEU A 406 24.01 -6.62 11.21
C LEU A 406 23.64 -7.43 9.96
N MET A 407 22.68 -6.98 9.18
CA MET A 407 22.34 -7.60 7.89
C MET A 407 23.55 -7.61 6.95
N THR A 408 24.26 -6.49 6.84
CA THR A 408 25.46 -6.37 5.99
C THR A 408 26.55 -7.32 6.42
N VAL A 409 26.90 -7.34 7.72
CA VAL A 409 27.91 -8.25 8.27
C VAL A 409 27.52 -9.70 8.04
N THR A 410 26.27 -10.07 8.33
CA THR A 410 25.75 -11.43 8.11
C THR A 410 25.83 -11.84 6.65
N ASN A 411 25.49 -10.94 5.74
CA ASN A 411 25.57 -11.21 4.29
C ASN A 411 27.02 -11.37 3.81
N ILE A 412 27.97 -10.58 4.33
CA ILE A 412 29.39 -10.74 4.01
C ILE A 412 29.90 -12.11 4.48
N ILE A 413 29.58 -12.49 5.72
CA ILE A 413 29.94 -13.79 6.28
C ILE A 413 29.33 -14.92 5.44
N TYR A 414 28.03 -14.85 5.17
CA TYR A 414 27.31 -15.84 4.36
C TYR A 414 27.87 -15.96 2.95
N THR A 415 28.18 -14.83 2.29
CA THR A 415 28.76 -14.82 0.95
C THR A 415 30.15 -15.43 0.94
N LYS A 416 30.99 -15.12 1.96
CA LYS A 416 32.32 -15.72 2.11
C LYS A 416 32.22 -17.24 2.24
N PHE A 417 31.37 -17.76 3.13
CA PHE A 417 31.15 -19.20 3.25
C PHE A 417 30.67 -19.85 1.96
N ASN A 418 29.76 -19.21 1.23
CA ASN A 418 29.26 -19.73 -0.05
C ASN A 418 30.31 -19.66 -1.16
N MET A 419 31.10 -18.58 -1.24
CA MET A 419 32.16 -18.47 -2.24
C MET A 419 33.27 -19.52 -2.01
N ASP A 420 33.65 -19.76 -0.78
CA ASP A 420 34.58 -20.84 -0.45
C ASP A 420 34.01 -22.23 -0.83
N GLN A 421 32.68 -22.34 -0.87
CA GLN A 421 31.97 -23.54 -1.31
C GLN A 421 31.79 -23.63 -2.83
N THR A 422 31.66 -22.51 -3.56
CA THR A 422 31.41 -22.46 -5.00
C THR A 422 32.65 -22.23 -5.87
N ASN A 423 33.77 -21.73 -5.31
CA ASN A 423 35.06 -21.52 -6.01
C ASN A 423 35.69 -22.79 -6.54
N THR A 424 34.94 -23.84 -6.66
CA THR A 424 35.38 -25.19 -6.95
C THR A 424 34.96 -25.69 -8.37
N GLY A 425 34.77 -24.83 -9.35
CA GLY A 425 34.45 -25.37 -10.68
C GLY A 425 34.08 -24.39 -11.80
N GLN A 426 33.91 -23.13 -11.53
CA GLN A 426 33.75 -22.14 -12.60
C GLN A 426 35.09 -21.53 -12.99
N GLN A 427 35.51 -21.74 -14.24
CA GLN A 427 36.53 -20.94 -14.87
C GLN A 427 36.27 -19.46 -14.57
N GLN A 428 37.25 -18.78 -13.98
CA GLN A 428 37.25 -17.33 -13.85
C GLN A 428 36.92 -16.72 -15.21
N MET A 429 35.85 -15.96 -15.28
CA MET A 429 35.60 -15.14 -16.46
C MET A 429 36.83 -14.23 -16.66
N PRO A 430 37.44 -14.20 -17.86
CA PRO A 430 38.59 -13.36 -18.13
C PRO A 430 38.16 -11.89 -17.96
N GLY A 431 38.67 -11.23 -16.93
CA GLY A 431 38.39 -9.82 -16.64
C GLY A 431 38.26 -9.43 -15.17
N MET A 432 38.06 -10.37 -14.23
CA MET A 432 38.06 -10.08 -12.79
C MET A 432 39.41 -10.44 -12.16
N LYS A 433 40.42 -9.61 -12.37
CA LYS A 433 41.61 -9.57 -11.52
C LYS A 433 41.26 -8.92 -10.18
N ARG A 434 41.79 -9.50 -9.09
CA ARG A 434 41.74 -9.00 -7.70
C ARG A 434 42.09 -7.52 -7.60
#